data_872b63cf8b5d9ba1a9771cd60e5a2a63
#
_entry.id   872b63cf8b5d9ba1a9771cd60e5a2a63
#
_cell.length_a   1.000
_cell.length_b   1.000
_cell.length_c   1.000
_cell.angle_alpha   90.00
_cell.angle_beta   90.00
_cell.angle_gamma   90.00
#
_symmetry.space_group_name_H-M   'P 1'
#
loop_
_entity.id
_entity.type
_entity.pdbx_description
1 polymer ?
#
loop_
_entity_poly.entity_id
_entity_poly.type
_entity_poly.pdbx_seq_one_letter_code
_entity_poly.pdbx_strand_id
1 'polypeptide(L)'
;QALIRAKVIAPKDFLLLRHPSGRWELREASGVISVGQQEPNIRIPVPLSVPMRLFEEKRFCDFVLRELRRRHNRHDKAVKAGLPQPPTALTISVNELRQRFPNNSEQLIRNRLREKCGCEPKVAKGMGANEGRWGLRADSRIPEEAELRARLTPEELCAYESMRTSEIRLRAR
;
A
#
# COMPACT_ATOMS: atom_id res chain seq x y z
N GLN A 1 1.16 5.24 -18.95
CA GLN A 1 2.44 4.53 -18.97
C GLN A 1 2.17 3.04 -18.86
N ALA A 2 2.63 2.28 -19.86
CA ALA A 2 2.53 0.84 -19.85
C ALA A 2 3.41 0.27 -18.74
N LEU A 3 2.89 -0.67 -18.00
CA LEU A 3 3.70 -1.53 -17.15
C LEU A 3 4.60 -2.37 -18.07
N ILE A 4 5.87 -2.08 -18.01
CA ILE A 4 6.84 -2.71 -18.87
C ILE A 4 7.26 -4.02 -18.22
N ARG A 5 7.11 -5.11 -18.95
CA ARG A 5 7.56 -6.42 -18.50
C ARG A 5 9.07 -6.42 -18.39
N ALA A 6 9.56 -6.59 -17.17
CA ALA A 6 10.97 -6.74 -16.96
C ALA A 6 11.44 -8.07 -17.56
N LYS A 7 12.32 -8.00 -18.54
CA LYS A 7 13.01 -9.19 -19.08
C LYS A 7 14.32 -9.36 -18.31
N VAL A 8 14.52 -10.51 -17.72
CA VAL A 8 15.82 -10.86 -17.18
C VAL A 8 16.79 -11.04 -18.35
N ILE A 9 17.84 -10.23 -18.37
CA ILE A 9 18.84 -10.23 -19.43
C ILE A 9 20.05 -11.02 -18.96
N ALA A 10 20.59 -11.83 -19.86
CA ALA A 10 21.83 -12.54 -19.60
C ALA A 10 22.98 -11.53 -19.32
N PRO A 11 23.93 -11.87 -18.42
CA PRO A 11 24.99 -10.94 -17.99
C PRO A 11 25.96 -10.49 -19.10
N LYS A 12 25.74 -10.89 -20.35
CA LYS A 12 26.54 -10.53 -21.52
C LYS A 12 25.80 -9.65 -22.53
N ASP A 13 24.61 -9.16 -22.21
CA ASP A 13 23.86 -8.29 -23.11
C ASP A 13 24.31 -6.84 -22.96
N PHE A 14 24.34 -6.13 -24.11
CA PHE A 14 24.75 -4.73 -24.19
C PHE A 14 23.67 -3.89 -24.86
N LEU A 15 23.54 -2.65 -24.39
CA LEU A 15 22.73 -1.61 -24.99
C LEU A 15 23.62 -0.75 -25.90
N LEU A 16 23.27 -0.72 -27.19
CA LEU A 16 23.88 0.21 -28.15
C LEU A 16 23.00 1.45 -28.26
N LEU A 17 23.50 2.57 -27.79
CA LEU A 17 22.80 3.86 -27.79
C LEU A 17 23.34 4.75 -28.90
N ARG A 18 22.46 5.33 -29.72
CA ARG A 18 22.81 6.37 -30.68
C ARG A 18 22.30 7.71 -30.18
N HIS A 19 23.21 8.62 -29.90
CA HIS A 19 22.86 9.99 -29.52
C HIS A 19 22.38 10.82 -30.72
N PRO A 20 21.57 11.85 -30.51
CA PRO A 20 21.17 12.78 -31.60
C PRO A 20 22.36 13.45 -32.27
N SER A 21 23.48 13.59 -31.56
CA SER A 21 24.75 14.09 -32.08
C SER A 21 25.50 13.13 -33.02
N GLY A 22 24.94 11.93 -33.27
CA GLY A 22 25.56 10.88 -34.07
C GLY A 22 26.60 10.01 -33.34
N ARG A 23 26.88 10.30 -32.06
CA ARG A 23 27.80 9.50 -31.24
C ARG A 23 27.14 8.20 -30.84
N TRP A 24 27.90 7.11 -30.89
CA TRP A 24 27.47 5.79 -30.39
C TRP A 24 28.07 5.53 -29.01
N GLU A 25 27.30 4.93 -28.15
CA GLU A 25 27.71 4.52 -26.80
C GLU A 25 27.25 3.08 -26.56
N LEU A 26 28.16 2.24 -26.08
CA LEU A 26 27.89 0.87 -25.67
C LEU A 26 27.84 0.83 -24.14
N ARG A 27 26.72 0.36 -23.58
CA ARG A 27 26.57 0.15 -22.14
C ARG A 27 26.29 -1.30 -21.86
N GLU A 28 26.93 -1.83 -20.84
CA GLU A 28 26.59 -3.17 -20.35
C GLU A 28 25.19 -3.14 -19.75
N ALA A 29 24.35 -4.08 -20.19
CA ALA A 29 23.01 -4.26 -19.69
C ALA A 29 23.04 -5.23 -18.52
N SER A 30 23.24 -4.71 -17.31
CA SER A 30 23.15 -5.51 -16.09
C SER A 30 21.76 -5.44 -15.47
N GLY A 31 21.17 -6.58 -15.14
CA GLY A 31 19.94 -6.67 -14.40
C GLY A 31 18.65 -6.71 -15.25
N VAL A 32 17.65 -5.99 -14.83
CA VAL A 32 16.31 -6.00 -15.44
C VAL A 32 16.17 -4.83 -16.39
N ILE A 33 15.98 -5.10 -17.70
CA ILE A 33 15.67 -4.07 -18.67
C ILE A 33 14.18 -4.04 -18.95
N SER A 34 13.64 -2.85 -18.84
CA SER A 34 12.28 -2.55 -19.28
C SER A 34 12.27 -2.29 -20.78
N VAL A 35 11.59 -3.11 -21.56
CA VAL A 35 11.44 -2.92 -22.99
C VAL A 35 10.21 -2.06 -23.26
N GLY A 36 10.42 -0.83 -23.72
CA GLY A 36 9.37 0.20 -23.86
C GLY A 36 8.26 -0.09 -24.87
N GLN A 37 8.34 -1.19 -25.58
CA GLN A 37 7.37 -1.55 -26.62
C GLN A 37 6.53 -2.79 -26.30
N GLN A 38 6.66 -3.35 -25.10
CA GLN A 38 5.83 -4.49 -24.70
C GLN A 38 4.50 -4.01 -24.13
N GLU A 39 3.43 -4.71 -24.48
CA GLU A 39 2.12 -4.49 -23.90
C GLU A 39 2.17 -4.81 -22.39
N PRO A 40 1.49 -4.02 -21.53
CA PRO A 40 1.44 -4.29 -20.12
C PRO A 40 0.71 -5.60 -19.84
N ASN A 41 1.23 -6.41 -18.92
CA ASN A 41 0.56 -7.63 -18.50
C ASN A 41 -0.75 -7.34 -17.73
N ILE A 42 -0.85 -6.16 -17.14
CA ILE A 42 -2.00 -5.73 -16.35
C ILE A 42 -2.52 -4.42 -16.92
N ARG A 43 -3.82 -4.39 -17.20
CA ARG A 43 -4.50 -3.18 -17.64
C ARG A 43 -4.47 -2.14 -16.52
N ILE A 44 -3.98 -0.95 -16.82
CA ILE A 44 -4.00 0.18 -15.89
C ILE A 44 -5.46 0.61 -15.67
N PRO A 45 -5.94 0.66 -14.42
CA PRO A 45 -7.32 1.03 -14.13
C PRO A 45 -7.57 2.51 -14.47
N VAL A 46 -8.79 2.79 -14.91
CA VAL A 46 -9.23 4.17 -15.13
C VAL A 46 -9.48 4.83 -13.77
N PRO A 47 -9.14 6.13 -13.60
CA PRO A 47 -9.49 6.89 -12.39
C PRO A 47 -10.97 6.77 -12.04
N LEU A 48 -11.29 6.66 -10.77
CA LEU A 48 -12.65 6.53 -10.22
C LEU A 48 -13.43 5.26 -10.65
N SER A 49 -12.81 4.37 -11.38
CA SER A 49 -13.41 3.09 -11.79
C SER A 49 -13.60 2.14 -10.60
N VAL A 50 -14.46 1.13 -10.77
CA VAL A 50 -14.69 0.09 -9.77
C VAL A 50 -13.39 -0.66 -9.41
N PRO A 51 -12.58 -1.11 -10.37
CA PRO A 51 -11.29 -1.75 -10.06
C PRO A 51 -10.37 -0.87 -9.20
N MET A 52 -10.32 0.44 -9.49
CA MET A 52 -9.52 1.35 -8.69
C MET A 52 -10.02 1.47 -7.25
N ARG A 53 -11.35 1.61 -7.06
CA ARG A 53 -11.95 1.69 -5.71
C ARG A 53 -11.71 0.42 -4.90
N LEU A 54 -11.79 -0.74 -5.53
CA LEU A 54 -11.47 -2.03 -4.90
C LEU A 54 -9.99 -2.12 -4.52
N PHE A 55 -9.10 -1.63 -5.35
CA PHE A 55 -7.68 -1.57 -5.04
C PHE A 55 -7.39 -0.64 -3.85
N GLU A 56 -7.99 0.57 -3.82
CA GLU A 56 -7.85 1.50 -2.70
C GLU A 56 -8.38 0.90 -1.39
N GLU A 57 -9.47 0.14 -1.45
CA GLU A 57 -10.00 -0.57 -0.29
C GLU A 57 -9.03 -1.66 0.20
N LYS A 58 -8.50 -2.48 -0.71
CA LYS A 58 -7.49 -3.49 -0.38
C LYS A 58 -6.25 -2.85 0.25
N ARG A 59 -5.73 -1.78 -0.35
CA ARG A 59 -4.56 -1.04 0.15
C ARG A 59 -4.79 -0.46 1.54
N PHE A 60 -5.97 0.11 1.77
CA PHE A 60 -6.37 0.62 3.08
C PHE A 60 -6.39 -0.49 4.13
N CYS A 61 -7.05 -1.61 3.85
CA CYS A 61 -7.13 -2.74 4.76
C CYS A 61 -5.77 -3.36 5.05
N ASP A 62 -4.93 -3.55 4.02
CA ASP A 62 -3.58 -4.08 4.19
C ASP A 62 -2.74 -3.18 5.09
N PHE A 63 -2.80 -1.86 4.91
CA PHE A 63 -2.13 -0.90 5.78
C PHE A 63 -2.58 -1.01 7.23
N VAL A 64 -3.90 -1.01 7.49
CA VAL A 64 -4.48 -1.10 8.83
C VAL A 64 -4.06 -2.40 9.52
N LEU A 65 -4.18 -3.53 8.84
CA LEU A 65 -3.84 -4.85 9.41
C LEU A 65 -2.34 -4.98 9.69
N ARG A 66 -1.47 -4.45 8.82
CA ARG A 66 -0.02 -4.41 9.07
C ARG A 66 0.33 -3.53 10.27
N GLU A 67 -0.31 -2.38 10.38
CA GLU A 67 -0.06 -1.48 11.51
C GLU A 67 -0.55 -2.08 12.83
N LEU A 68 -1.72 -2.71 12.85
CA LEU A 68 -2.20 -3.46 14.02
C LEU A 68 -1.25 -4.60 14.38
N ARG A 69 -0.76 -5.37 13.39
CA ARG A 69 0.23 -6.44 13.61
C ARG A 69 1.51 -5.90 14.24
N ARG A 70 2.04 -4.77 13.75
CA ARG A 70 3.22 -4.12 14.33
C ARG A 70 2.99 -3.72 15.78
N ARG A 71 1.79 -3.20 16.10
CA ARG A 71 1.41 -2.81 17.46
C ARG A 71 1.30 -4.02 18.37
N HIS A 72 0.68 -5.10 17.93
CA HIS A 72 0.62 -6.36 18.70
C HIS A 72 2.02 -6.92 18.95
N ASN A 73 2.86 -7.00 17.94
CA ASN A 73 4.23 -7.50 18.11
C ASN A 73 5.07 -6.64 19.09
N ARG A 74 4.89 -5.31 19.06
CA ARG A 74 5.56 -4.42 20.04
C ARG A 74 5.01 -4.61 21.44
N HIS A 75 3.70 -4.71 21.58
CA HIS A 75 3.03 -4.95 22.84
C HIS A 75 3.50 -6.27 23.47
N ASP A 76 3.50 -7.36 22.70
CA ASP A 76 3.93 -8.67 23.20
C ASP A 76 5.40 -8.67 23.65
N LYS A 77 6.28 -7.99 22.91
CA LYS A 77 7.68 -7.82 23.30
C LYS A 77 7.81 -7.04 24.60
N ALA A 78 7.03 -5.98 24.76
CA ALA A 78 7.07 -5.13 25.95
C ALA A 78 6.48 -5.84 27.18
N VAL A 79 5.40 -6.61 27.01
CA VAL A 79 4.83 -7.46 28.07
C VAL A 79 5.85 -8.50 28.53
N LYS A 80 6.54 -9.18 27.59
CA LYS A 80 7.63 -10.12 27.92
C LYS A 80 8.79 -9.47 28.64
N ALA A 81 9.05 -8.18 28.39
CA ALA A 81 10.07 -7.39 29.09
C ALA A 81 9.58 -6.78 30.41
N GLY A 82 8.33 -7.04 30.83
CA GLY A 82 7.76 -6.49 32.09
C GLY A 82 7.48 -4.99 32.06
N LEU A 83 7.43 -4.37 30.86
CA LEU A 83 7.21 -2.94 30.73
C LEU A 83 5.70 -2.61 30.73
N PRO A 84 5.27 -1.56 31.44
CA PRO A 84 3.88 -1.12 31.45
C PRO A 84 3.45 -0.67 30.06
N GLN A 85 2.26 -1.08 29.63
CA GLN A 85 1.72 -0.73 28.32
C GLN A 85 0.51 0.19 28.45
N PRO A 86 0.42 1.25 27.62
CA PRO A 86 -0.76 2.10 27.60
C PRO A 86 -1.96 1.34 27.04
N PRO A 87 -3.18 1.62 27.50
CA PRO A 87 -4.42 0.96 27.01
C PRO A 87 -4.67 1.18 25.52
N THR A 88 -3.99 2.16 24.93
CA THR A 88 -4.08 2.50 23.50
C THR A 88 -3.07 1.77 22.62
N ALA A 89 -2.18 0.95 23.21
CA ALA A 89 -1.09 0.28 22.48
C ALA A 89 -1.57 -0.58 21.29
N LEU A 90 -2.74 -1.22 21.44
CA LEU A 90 -3.33 -2.13 20.44
C LEU A 90 -4.38 -1.46 19.54
N THR A 91 -4.47 -0.14 19.54
CA THR A 91 -5.48 0.60 18.80
C THR A 91 -4.87 1.57 17.79
N ILE A 92 -5.61 1.88 16.74
CA ILE A 92 -5.26 2.88 15.72
C ILE A 92 -6.27 4.04 15.77
N SER A 93 -5.82 5.27 15.59
CA SER A 93 -6.68 6.46 15.57
C SER A 93 -7.19 6.76 14.16
N VAL A 94 -8.43 7.24 14.06
CA VAL A 94 -8.98 7.74 12.79
C VAL A 94 -8.16 8.92 12.27
N ASN A 95 -7.63 9.78 13.14
CA ASN A 95 -6.78 10.90 12.74
C ASN A 95 -5.47 10.44 12.10
N GLU A 96 -4.81 9.40 12.63
CA GLU A 96 -3.63 8.80 12.00
C GLU A 96 -3.94 8.28 10.59
N LEU A 97 -5.11 7.66 10.41
CA LEU A 97 -5.55 7.16 9.12
C LEU A 97 -5.89 8.29 8.14
N ARG A 98 -6.49 9.38 8.60
CA ARG A 98 -6.75 10.57 7.77
C ARG A 98 -5.47 11.21 7.25
N GLN A 99 -4.46 11.32 8.08
CA GLN A 99 -3.14 11.83 7.65
C GLN A 99 -2.52 10.96 6.55
N ARG A 100 -2.69 9.64 6.65
CA ARG A 100 -2.14 8.68 5.67
C ARG A 100 -2.98 8.57 4.40
N PHE A 101 -4.30 8.74 4.52
CA PHE A 101 -5.27 8.63 3.44
C PHE A 101 -6.13 9.90 3.35
N PRO A 102 -5.55 11.06 2.95
CA PRO A 102 -6.23 12.35 3.00
C PRO A 102 -7.45 12.42 2.08
N ASN A 103 -7.51 11.59 1.04
CA ASN A 103 -8.63 11.54 0.09
C ASN A 103 -9.85 10.75 0.63
N ASN A 104 -9.71 10.09 1.79
CA ASN A 104 -10.80 9.33 2.39
C ASN A 104 -11.52 10.19 3.44
N SER A 105 -12.84 10.32 3.31
CA SER A 105 -13.65 10.96 4.35
C SER A 105 -13.60 10.13 5.65
N GLU A 106 -13.80 10.80 6.77
CA GLU A 106 -13.82 10.13 8.08
C GLU A 106 -14.87 9.01 8.14
N GLN A 107 -16.04 9.26 7.58
CA GLN A 107 -17.11 8.26 7.51
C GLN A 107 -16.69 7.03 6.69
N LEU A 108 -16.02 7.22 5.57
CA LEU A 108 -15.50 6.13 4.74
C LEU A 108 -14.44 5.32 5.49
N ILE A 109 -13.55 5.99 6.22
CA ILE A 109 -12.55 5.32 7.07
C ILE A 109 -13.24 4.45 8.12
N ARG A 110 -14.22 4.97 8.85
CA ARG A 110 -14.97 4.24 9.88
C ARG A 110 -15.71 3.03 9.31
N ASN A 111 -16.35 3.18 8.15
CA ASN A 111 -17.05 2.08 7.48
C ASN A 111 -16.07 0.98 7.05
N ARG A 112 -14.95 1.34 6.42
CA ARG A 112 -13.91 0.38 6.00
C ARG A 112 -13.29 -0.36 7.20
N LEU A 113 -13.05 0.34 8.32
CA LEU A 113 -12.55 -0.29 9.55
C LEU A 113 -13.53 -1.35 10.07
N ARG A 114 -14.83 -1.03 10.11
CA ARG A 114 -15.87 -1.92 10.63
C ARG A 114 -16.13 -3.12 9.72
N GLU A 115 -16.33 -2.86 8.42
CA GLU A 115 -16.83 -3.86 7.48
C GLU A 115 -15.73 -4.70 6.85
N LYS A 116 -14.55 -4.09 6.60
CA LYS A 116 -13.49 -4.71 5.80
C LYS A 116 -12.27 -5.13 6.61
N CYS A 117 -11.94 -4.39 7.65
CA CYS A 117 -10.77 -4.68 8.48
C CYS A 117 -11.08 -5.50 9.73
N GLY A 118 -12.35 -5.77 10.01
CA GLY A 118 -12.74 -6.49 11.24
C GLY A 118 -12.41 -5.74 12.52
N CYS A 119 -12.46 -4.40 12.46
CA CYS A 119 -12.19 -3.55 13.62
C CYS A 119 -13.48 -3.07 14.30
N GLU A 120 -13.35 -2.75 15.57
CA GLU A 120 -14.40 -2.13 16.38
C GLU A 120 -13.86 -0.92 17.15
N PRO A 121 -14.72 0.05 17.46
CA PRO A 121 -14.33 1.18 18.28
C PRO A 121 -13.97 0.72 19.70
N LYS A 122 -12.81 1.11 20.20
CA LYS A 122 -12.35 0.85 21.55
C LYS A 122 -12.43 2.14 22.36
N VAL A 123 -13.26 2.14 23.40
CA VAL A 123 -13.34 3.26 24.35
C VAL A 123 -12.41 2.93 25.51
N ALA A 124 -11.34 3.68 25.67
CA ALA A 124 -10.50 3.56 26.85
C ALA A 124 -11.13 4.34 28.02
N LYS A 125 -11.19 3.73 29.20
CA LYS A 125 -11.63 4.41 30.43
C LYS A 125 -10.75 5.65 30.67
N GLY A 126 -11.37 6.84 30.73
CA GLY A 126 -10.67 8.12 30.98
C GLY A 126 -10.28 8.92 29.74
N MET A 127 -10.50 8.43 28.53
CA MET A 127 -10.33 9.21 27.29
C MET A 127 -11.69 9.69 26.80
N GLY A 128 -11.74 10.95 26.36
CA GLY A 128 -12.97 11.52 25.79
C GLY A 128 -13.46 10.70 24.61
N ALA A 129 -14.78 10.58 24.46
CA ALA A 129 -15.45 9.79 23.42
C ALA A 129 -15.06 10.15 21.96
N ASN A 130 -14.30 11.23 21.77
CA ASN A 130 -13.98 11.83 20.47
C ASN A 130 -12.65 11.37 19.83
N GLU A 131 -11.83 10.55 20.49
CA GLU A 131 -10.54 10.17 19.88
C GLU A 131 -10.64 9.08 18.80
N GLY A 132 -11.82 8.51 18.57
CA GLY A 132 -12.07 7.59 17.44
C GLY A 132 -11.01 6.50 17.31
N ARG A 133 -10.70 5.79 18.41
CA ARG A 133 -9.72 4.70 18.40
C ARG A 133 -10.38 3.38 18.05
N TRP A 134 -9.70 2.62 17.21
CA TRP A 134 -10.19 1.36 16.67
C TRP A 134 -9.19 0.25 16.94
N GLY A 135 -9.67 -0.88 17.39
CA GLY A 135 -8.89 -2.10 17.58
C GLY A 135 -9.54 -3.28 16.91
N LEU A 136 -8.82 -4.37 16.82
CA LEU A 136 -9.34 -5.61 16.24
C LEU A 136 -10.46 -6.17 17.12
N ARG A 137 -11.49 -6.76 16.49
CA ARG A 137 -12.53 -7.50 17.21
C ARG A 137 -11.94 -8.78 17.81
N ALA A 138 -12.59 -9.28 18.85
CA ALA A 138 -12.15 -10.50 19.52
C ALA A 138 -12.25 -11.76 18.64
N ASP A 139 -13.18 -11.76 17.70
CA ASP A 139 -13.40 -12.86 16.73
C ASP A 139 -12.53 -12.76 15.48
N SER A 140 -11.82 -11.66 15.31
CA SER A 140 -10.97 -11.41 14.14
C SER A 140 -9.51 -11.71 14.45
N ARG A 141 -8.85 -12.44 13.54
CA ARG A 141 -7.41 -12.65 13.63
C ARG A 141 -6.64 -11.66 12.75
N ILE A 142 -5.43 -11.35 13.14
CA ILE A 142 -4.51 -10.61 12.28
C ILE A 142 -3.89 -11.61 11.29
N PRO A 143 -4.02 -11.36 9.97
CA PRO A 143 -3.44 -12.23 8.96
C PRO A 143 -1.92 -12.29 9.08
N GLU A 144 -1.34 -13.39 8.65
CA GLU A 144 0.11 -13.51 8.56
C GLU A 144 0.71 -12.65 7.44
N GLU A 145 2.02 -12.42 7.50
CA GLU A 145 2.72 -11.58 6.53
C GLU A 145 2.61 -12.14 5.10
N ALA A 146 2.61 -13.46 4.94
CA ALA A 146 2.43 -14.11 3.64
C ALA A 146 1.02 -13.85 3.08
N GLU A 147 -0.01 -13.92 3.90
CA GLU A 147 -1.39 -13.62 3.52
C GLU A 147 -1.57 -12.13 3.14
N LEU A 148 -0.92 -11.22 3.88
CA LEU A 148 -0.94 -9.79 3.59
C LEU A 148 -0.23 -9.47 2.27
N ARG A 149 0.89 -10.12 1.98
CA ARG A 149 1.59 -9.97 0.69
C ARG A 149 0.79 -10.50 -0.49
N ALA A 150 0.03 -11.57 -0.30
CA ALA A 150 -0.82 -12.12 -1.34
C ALA A 150 -2.04 -11.24 -1.69
N ARG A 151 -2.43 -10.34 -0.79
CA ARG A 151 -3.58 -9.42 -1.01
C ARG A 151 -3.29 -8.31 -2.01
N LEU A 152 -2.06 -7.85 -2.06
CA LEU A 152 -1.60 -6.74 -2.90
C LEU A 152 -0.36 -7.17 -3.66
N THR A 153 -0.50 -7.34 -4.95
CA THR A 153 0.63 -7.72 -5.81
C THR A 153 1.46 -6.48 -6.19
N PRO A 154 2.77 -6.64 -6.43
CA PRO A 154 3.61 -5.55 -6.93
C PRO A 154 3.07 -4.92 -8.21
N GLU A 155 2.47 -5.74 -9.09
CA GLU A 155 1.89 -5.31 -10.35
C GLU A 155 0.67 -4.40 -10.14
N GLU A 156 -0.22 -4.75 -9.20
CA GLU A 156 -1.37 -3.90 -8.82
C GLU A 156 -0.90 -2.54 -8.28
N LEU A 157 0.17 -2.54 -7.46
CA LEU A 157 0.78 -1.29 -6.96
C LEU A 157 1.34 -0.44 -8.10
N CYS A 158 2.11 -1.03 -9.01
CA CYS A 158 2.67 -0.32 -10.16
C CYS A 158 1.57 0.23 -11.08
N ALA A 159 0.51 -0.52 -11.33
CA ALA A 159 -0.65 -0.07 -12.12
C ALA A 159 -1.33 1.14 -11.45
N TYR A 160 -1.51 1.11 -10.14
CA TYR A 160 -2.07 2.22 -9.38
C TYR A 160 -1.19 3.47 -9.42
N GLU A 161 0.12 3.36 -9.19
CA GLU A 161 1.04 4.50 -9.24
C GLU A 161 1.12 5.10 -10.64
N SER A 162 1.09 4.27 -11.68
CA SER A 162 1.04 4.74 -13.08
C SER A 162 -0.23 5.52 -13.36
N MET A 163 -1.38 5.03 -12.90
CA MET A 163 -2.66 5.72 -13.02
C MET A 163 -2.63 7.07 -12.29
N ARG A 164 -2.14 7.12 -11.04
CA ARG A 164 -2.03 8.35 -10.25
C ARG A 164 -1.12 9.38 -10.92
N THR A 165 0.02 8.96 -11.42
CA THR A 165 0.95 9.83 -12.13
C THR A 165 0.31 10.42 -13.39
N SER A 166 -0.44 9.62 -14.14
CA SER A 166 -1.16 10.06 -15.34
C SER A 166 -2.27 11.06 -14.99
N GLU A 167 -3.03 10.81 -13.93
CA GLU A 167 -4.07 11.72 -13.43
C GLU A 167 -3.49 13.09 -13.04
N ILE A 168 -2.38 13.12 -12.30
CA ILE A 168 -1.70 14.36 -11.90
C ILE A 168 -1.23 15.12 -13.15
N ARG A 169 -0.62 14.46 -14.12
CA ARG A 169 -0.16 15.10 -15.36
C ARG A 169 -1.30 15.67 -16.19
N LEU A 170 -2.45 15.01 -16.22
CA LEU A 170 -3.62 15.50 -16.93
C LEU A 170 -4.24 16.75 -16.26
N ARG A 171 -4.20 16.81 -14.93
CA ARG A 171 -4.68 17.97 -14.17
C ARG A 171 -3.75 19.18 -14.22
N ALA A 172 -2.46 18.97 -14.49
CA ALA A 172 -1.45 20.02 -14.59
C ALA A 172 -1.37 20.68 -15.97
N ARG A 173 -2.16 20.22 -16.96
CA ARG A 173 -2.33 20.83 -18.29
C ARG A 173 -3.54 21.74 -18.31
#